data_26972f8693f11fa7aafc37c4fbb54df9
#
_entry.id   26972f8693f11fa7aafc37c4fbb54df9
#
_cell.length_a   1.000
_cell.length_b   1.000
_cell.length_c   1.000
_cell.angle_alpha   90.00
_cell.angle_beta   90.00
_cell.angle_gamma   90.00
#
_symmetry.space_group_name_H-M   'P 1'
#
loop_
_entity.id
_entity.type
_entity.pdbx_description
1 polymer ?
#
loop_
_entity_poly.entity_id
_entity_poly.type
_entity_poly.pdbx_seq_one_letter_code
_entity_poly.pdbx_strand_id
1 'polypeptide(L)'
;MMEPSLIIIGSGVAGLTAGCYARMNQYPTTILEMAETPGGLCTSWRRKGYLFDGSVAGLAGAAPGSPLFRLWEEIGVARYCPLHYGENFGHIHLPDGRTITIFTDIDRLEAHLLRHFPSEAKVVREFTGALRSVQDLDFPFSDARGWDAVKYNIQTTVSTAAHLPVLFKYGTQTIRQFISKIEDPAMAAVFSNLAHFGGLDLPLLTVLLPLAYAHRKMAGIPRHGWLSFARAIERRFIELGGTIRYKAKVERLIVENGAVRGVVLAGGACLYAHRVLSAADGRFSESLLLGKQEGETNRQYHPQDISDQPAQVNIGVDEDFSAEDGPVTYILTDRFKAAGREHERITVHNKYYDPDAAPKGKSALTVFLDSDYPWWKEVATDPARYQAEKERCANRVIEVIERYHPGFRDRIEVIDVSTPLTRERYTGNWMGAMQARKPDAHMIRTLLQGAPRYADREVKGLYMAGQWVEAWGGITTAARSGRKAIQAMCKNDGKRFSTTRA
;
A
#
# COMPACT_ATOMS: atom_id res chain seq x y z
N MET A 1 -39.27 1.21 -10.96
CA MET A 1 -38.54 2.39 -10.49
C MET A 1 -37.13 2.30 -11.05
N MET A 2 -36.54 3.39 -11.56
CA MET A 2 -35.14 3.40 -11.99
C MET A 2 -34.26 3.19 -10.77
N GLU A 3 -33.19 2.36 -10.91
CA GLU A 3 -32.19 2.13 -9.88
C GLU A 3 -31.47 3.45 -9.52
N PRO A 4 -31.18 3.69 -8.23
CA PRO A 4 -30.51 4.90 -7.83
C PRO A 4 -29.09 4.96 -8.42
N SER A 5 -28.77 6.04 -9.11
CA SER A 5 -27.43 6.27 -9.70
C SER A 5 -26.38 6.59 -8.64
N LEU A 6 -25.15 6.16 -8.90
CA LEU A 6 -23.98 6.36 -8.04
C LEU A 6 -22.87 7.10 -8.77
N ILE A 7 -22.35 8.14 -8.15
CA ILE A 7 -21.05 8.76 -8.50
C ILE A 7 -20.01 8.32 -7.49
N ILE A 8 -18.85 7.86 -7.99
CA ILE A 8 -17.67 7.55 -7.17
C ILE A 8 -16.60 8.59 -7.47
N ILE A 9 -16.02 9.19 -6.43
CA ILE A 9 -14.94 10.17 -6.54
C ILE A 9 -13.61 9.45 -6.33
N GLY A 10 -12.78 9.42 -7.37
CA GLY A 10 -11.47 8.77 -7.40
C GLY A 10 -11.50 7.35 -7.94
N SER A 11 -10.60 7.06 -8.88
CA SER A 11 -10.36 5.73 -9.47
C SER A 11 -9.14 5.02 -8.86
N GLY A 12 -8.81 5.32 -7.60
CA GLY A 12 -7.91 4.50 -6.81
C GLY A 12 -8.48 3.10 -6.58
N VAL A 13 -7.70 2.19 -5.99
CA VAL A 13 -8.12 0.79 -5.77
C VAL A 13 -9.47 0.68 -5.06
N ALA A 14 -9.72 1.53 -4.06
CA ALA A 14 -11.01 1.54 -3.34
C ALA A 14 -12.18 1.93 -4.24
N GLY A 15 -12.02 2.99 -5.04
CA GLY A 15 -13.07 3.48 -5.95
C GLY A 15 -13.36 2.51 -7.08
N LEU A 16 -12.33 1.95 -7.72
CA LEU A 16 -12.47 0.92 -8.75
C LEU A 16 -13.18 -0.33 -8.20
N THR A 17 -12.77 -0.80 -7.01
CA THR A 17 -13.39 -1.95 -6.35
C THR A 17 -14.85 -1.66 -5.99
N ALA A 18 -15.14 -0.48 -5.41
CA ALA A 18 -16.51 -0.07 -5.14
C ALA A 18 -17.34 -0.02 -6.42
N GLY A 19 -16.77 0.48 -7.52
CA GLY A 19 -17.40 0.51 -8.84
C GLY A 19 -17.80 -0.88 -9.33
N CYS A 20 -16.89 -1.86 -9.27
CA CYS A 20 -17.19 -3.24 -9.62
C CYS A 20 -18.40 -3.78 -8.83
N TYR A 21 -18.34 -3.67 -7.51
CA TYR A 21 -19.44 -4.16 -6.66
C TYR A 21 -20.73 -3.37 -6.82
N ALA A 22 -20.68 -2.08 -7.07
CA ALA A 22 -21.86 -1.28 -7.36
C ALA A 22 -22.56 -1.78 -8.63
N ARG A 23 -21.79 -2.06 -9.69
CA ARG A 23 -22.33 -2.61 -10.93
C ARG A 23 -22.89 -4.02 -10.76
N MET A 24 -22.21 -4.89 -10.00
CA MET A 24 -22.74 -6.22 -9.66
C MET A 24 -24.09 -6.15 -8.90
N ASN A 25 -24.34 -5.04 -8.20
CA ASN A 25 -25.56 -4.78 -7.44
C ASN A 25 -26.52 -3.80 -8.16
N GLN A 26 -26.35 -3.65 -9.49
CA GLN A 26 -27.24 -2.93 -10.41
C GLN A 26 -27.30 -1.41 -10.17
N TYR A 27 -26.35 -0.81 -9.47
CA TYR A 27 -26.24 0.66 -9.40
C TYR A 27 -25.64 1.20 -10.70
N PRO A 28 -26.35 2.03 -11.50
CA PRO A 28 -25.73 2.80 -12.57
C PRO A 28 -24.61 3.66 -12.00
N THR A 29 -23.36 3.40 -12.40
CA THR A 29 -22.19 3.94 -11.72
C THR A 29 -21.24 4.66 -12.67
N THR A 30 -20.88 5.90 -12.31
CA THR A 30 -19.82 6.67 -12.95
C THR A 30 -18.71 6.98 -11.94
N ILE A 31 -17.47 6.65 -12.29
CA ILE A 31 -16.28 7.05 -11.54
C ILE A 31 -15.73 8.34 -12.13
N LEU A 32 -15.40 9.32 -11.28
CA LEU A 32 -14.78 10.60 -11.64
C LEU A 32 -13.35 10.60 -11.12
N GLU A 33 -12.39 10.75 -12.02
CA GLU A 33 -10.97 10.73 -11.71
C GLU A 33 -10.29 12.03 -12.16
N MET A 34 -9.49 12.62 -11.29
CA MET A 34 -8.76 13.86 -11.60
C MET A 34 -7.58 13.65 -12.57
N ALA A 35 -6.97 12.47 -12.50
CA ALA A 35 -5.81 12.09 -13.34
C ALA A 35 -6.25 11.61 -14.74
N GLU A 36 -5.26 11.27 -15.57
CA GLU A 36 -5.45 10.68 -16.91
C GLU A 36 -5.50 9.14 -16.88
N THR A 37 -5.15 8.54 -15.73
CA THR A 37 -5.04 7.08 -15.56
C THR A 37 -5.64 6.66 -14.23
N PRO A 38 -6.10 5.40 -14.11
CA PRO A 38 -6.61 4.86 -12.86
C PRO A 38 -5.47 4.52 -11.89
N GLY A 39 -5.84 4.18 -10.66
CA GLY A 39 -4.98 3.52 -9.68
C GLY A 39 -4.57 4.38 -8.49
N GLY A 40 -4.56 5.70 -8.63
CA GLY A 40 -4.06 6.56 -7.56
C GLY A 40 -2.58 6.27 -7.27
N LEU A 41 -2.26 5.76 -6.07
CA LEU A 41 -0.90 5.33 -5.72
C LEU A 41 -0.44 4.03 -6.43
N CYS A 42 -1.38 3.16 -6.84
CA CYS A 42 -1.10 1.98 -7.65
C CYS A 42 -0.92 2.41 -9.12
N THR A 43 0.16 3.11 -9.40
CA THR A 43 0.49 3.66 -10.70
C THR A 43 1.89 3.26 -11.13
N SER A 44 2.14 3.33 -12.44
CA SER A 44 3.45 3.10 -13.04
C SER A 44 3.64 4.07 -14.21
N TRP A 45 4.89 4.40 -14.51
CA TRP A 45 5.22 5.23 -15.67
C TRP A 45 6.51 4.77 -16.33
N ARG A 46 6.71 5.14 -17.58
CA ARG A 46 7.93 4.82 -18.32
C ARG A 46 8.77 6.07 -18.63
N ARG A 47 10.08 5.90 -18.57
CA ARG A 47 11.07 6.87 -19.06
C ARG A 47 12.10 6.13 -19.91
N LYS A 48 12.23 6.50 -21.17
CA LYS A 48 13.16 5.86 -22.12
C LYS A 48 13.09 4.31 -22.12
N GLY A 49 11.91 3.74 -21.99
CA GLY A 49 11.70 2.28 -21.95
C GLY A 49 11.74 1.64 -20.57
N TYR A 50 12.26 2.31 -19.55
CA TYR A 50 12.30 1.83 -18.16
C TYR A 50 10.96 2.06 -17.45
N LEU A 51 10.46 1.03 -16.78
CA LEU A 51 9.20 1.06 -16.03
C LEU A 51 9.47 1.32 -14.55
N PHE A 52 8.88 2.35 -14.00
CA PHE A 52 8.93 2.70 -12.58
C PHE A 52 7.55 2.62 -11.96
N ASP A 53 7.47 2.22 -10.69
CA ASP A 53 6.23 2.07 -9.93
C ASP A 53 6.11 3.11 -8.82
N GLY A 54 4.90 3.55 -8.57
CA GLY A 54 4.58 4.39 -7.41
C GLY A 54 4.54 3.65 -6.07
N SER A 55 4.63 2.31 -6.09
CA SER A 55 4.63 1.44 -4.91
C SER A 55 5.48 0.19 -5.16
N VAL A 56 5.95 -0.45 -4.09
CA VAL A 56 6.76 -1.70 -4.16
C VAL A 56 6.25 -2.77 -3.17
N ALA A 57 5.00 -2.65 -2.73
CA ALA A 57 4.39 -3.60 -1.78
C ALA A 57 3.96 -4.91 -2.45
N GLY A 58 3.86 -5.98 -1.68
CA GLY A 58 3.24 -7.23 -2.10
C GLY A 58 1.70 -7.20 -1.91
N LEU A 59 0.97 -7.86 -2.79
CA LEU A 59 -0.49 -8.01 -2.73
C LEU A 59 -0.86 -9.17 -1.80
N ALA A 60 -1.28 -8.86 -0.58
CA ALA A 60 -1.68 -9.88 0.39
C ALA A 60 -2.93 -10.66 -0.06
N GLY A 61 -2.92 -11.98 0.18
CA GLY A 61 -4.03 -12.87 -0.17
C GLY A 61 -4.19 -13.13 -1.65
N ALA A 62 -3.12 -12.94 -2.44
CA ALA A 62 -3.13 -13.04 -3.89
C ALA A 62 -3.06 -14.47 -4.44
N ALA A 63 -2.83 -15.49 -3.59
CA ALA A 63 -2.76 -16.87 -4.02
C ALA A 63 -4.12 -17.58 -3.99
N PRO A 64 -4.38 -18.51 -4.94
CA PRO A 64 -5.53 -19.40 -4.91
C PRO A 64 -5.62 -20.13 -3.57
N GLY A 65 -6.85 -20.32 -3.05
CA GLY A 65 -7.08 -20.96 -1.75
C GLY A 65 -7.10 -20.00 -0.56
N SER A 66 -6.56 -18.79 -0.68
CA SER A 66 -6.74 -17.75 0.34
C SER A 66 -8.18 -17.25 0.38
N PRO A 67 -8.77 -17.01 1.56
CA PRO A 67 -10.08 -16.36 1.64
C PRO A 67 -10.16 -15.02 0.90
N LEU A 68 -9.05 -14.25 0.90
CA LEU A 68 -8.95 -12.98 0.19
C LEU A 68 -8.83 -13.14 -1.32
N PHE A 69 -8.40 -14.31 -1.84
CA PHE A 69 -8.25 -14.52 -3.28
C PHE A 69 -9.57 -14.31 -4.02
N ARG A 70 -10.68 -14.67 -3.40
CA ARG A 70 -12.01 -14.43 -3.94
C ARG A 70 -12.27 -12.94 -4.26
N LEU A 71 -11.77 -12.02 -3.43
CA LEU A 71 -11.85 -10.58 -3.72
C LEU A 71 -11.17 -10.26 -5.05
N TRP A 72 -9.97 -10.80 -5.25
CA TRP A 72 -9.17 -10.57 -6.47
C TRP A 72 -9.79 -11.22 -7.71
N GLU A 73 -10.47 -12.38 -7.56
CA GLU A 73 -11.28 -12.96 -8.63
C GLU A 73 -12.48 -12.07 -9.01
N GLU A 74 -13.24 -11.62 -8.02
CA GLU A 74 -14.46 -10.83 -8.22
C GLU A 74 -14.20 -9.51 -8.95
N ILE A 75 -13.08 -8.84 -8.64
CA ILE A 75 -12.69 -7.57 -9.26
C ILE A 75 -11.74 -7.70 -10.45
N GLY A 76 -11.51 -8.91 -10.96
CA GLY A 76 -10.79 -9.18 -12.20
C GLY A 76 -9.27 -9.25 -12.10
N VAL A 77 -8.68 -9.03 -10.91
CA VAL A 77 -7.20 -9.08 -10.73
C VAL A 77 -6.67 -10.46 -11.05
N ALA A 78 -7.27 -11.51 -10.50
CA ALA A 78 -6.83 -12.90 -10.73
C ALA A 78 -6.85 -13.29 -12.22
N ARG A 79 -7.72 -12.68 -13.02
CA ARG A 79 -7.86 -12.95 -14.46
C ARG A 79 -6.94 -12.11 -15.34
N TYR A 80 -6.73 -10.83 -15.00
CA TYR A 80 -6.12 -9.85 -15.92
C TYR A 80 -4.77 -9.34 -15.45
N CYS A 81 -4.32 -9.69 -14.23
CA CYS A 81 -3.06 -9.24 -13.69
C CYS A 81 -2.19 -10.43 -13.27
N PRO A 82 -1.23 -10.86 -14.09
CA PRO A 82 -0.29 -11.91 -13.70
C PRO A 82 0.57 -11.42 -12.53
N LEU A 83 0.73 -12.29 -11.53
CA LEU A 83 1.49 -12.00 -10.32
C LEU A 83 2.76 -12.85 -10.26
N HIS A 84 3.80 -12.29 -9.67
CA HIS A 84 5.03 -12.97 -9.32
C HIS A 84 5.09 -13.22 -7.80
N TYR A 85 5.61 -14.39 -7.42
CA TYR A 85 5.81 -14.78 -6.02
C TYR A 85 7.29 -15.08 -5.79
N GLY A 86 7.99 -14.19 -5.11
CA GLY A 86 9.43 -14.29 -4.88
C GLY A 86 9.82 -15.43 -3.92
N GLU A 87 11.04 -15.94 -4.07
CA GLU A 87 11.67 -16.89 -3.14
C GLU A 87 12.37 -16.16 -1.98
N ASN A 88 12.80 -14.94 -2.22
CA ASN A 88 13.48 -14.10 -1.26
C ASN A 88 12.65 -12.84 -0.95
N PHE A 89 12.64 -12.47 0.32
CA PHE A 89 12.03 -11.22 0.78
C PHE A 89 13.01 -10.04 0.58
N GLY A 90 14.29 -10.34 0.50
CA GLY A 90 15.38 -9.40 0.19
C GLY A 90 16.74 -9.88 0.62
N HIS A 91 17.76 -9.12 0.24
CA HIS A 91 19.16 -9.32 0.58
C HIS A 91 19.68 -8.12 1.35
N ILE A 92 20.50 -8.34 2.39
CA ILE A 92 21.07 -7.28 3.24
C ILE A 92 22.58 -7.41 3.20
N HIS A 93 23.26 -6.45 2.58
CA HIS A 93 24.70 -6.31 2.60
C HIS A 93 25.14 -5.59 3.87
N LEU A 94 25.92 -6.29 4.68
CA LEU A 94 26.51 -5.75 5.91
C LEU A 94 27.85 -5.07 5.62
N PRO A 95 28.28 -4.10 6.45
CA PRO A 95 29.57 -3.42 6.30
C PRO A 95 30.80 -4.34 6.38
N ASP A 96 30.65 -5.51 6.99
CA ASP A 96 31.72 -6.52 7.10
C ASP A 96 31.82 -7.43 5.87
N GLY A 97 31.05 -7.16 4.81
CA GLY A 97 31.05 -7.90 3.54
C GLY A 97 30.13 -9.11 3.51
N ARG A 98 29.48 -9.47 4.62
CA ARG A 98 28.48 -10.55 4.63
C ARG A 98 27.20 -10.10 3.94
N THR A 99 26.55 -11.05 3.23
CA THR A 99 25.19 -10.87 2.69
C THR A 99 24.23 -11.80 3.42
N ILE A 100 23.20 -11.22 4.02
CA ILE A 100 22.15 -11.97 4.70
C ILE A 100 20.90 -11.97 3.82
N THR A 101 20.51 -13.17 3.39
CA THR A 101 19.27 -13.36 2.60
C THR A 101 18.10 -13.63 3.52
N ILE A 102 17.05 -12.86 3.38
CA ILE A 102 15.78 -13.07 4.06
C ILE A 102 14.92 -13.96 3.15
N PHE A 103 15.02 -15.26 3.35
CA PHE A 103 14.22 -16.22 2.62
C PHE A 103 12.75 -16.12 2.99
N THR A 104 11.85 -16.35 2.02
CA THR A 104 10.42 -16.46 2.29
C THR A 104 10.07 -17.77 2.98
N ASP A 105 10.86 -18.84 2.74
CA ASP A 105 10.75 -20.11 3.47
C ASP A 105 11.32 -19.99 4.89
N ILE A 106 10.50 -20.31 5.91
CA ILE A 106 10.86 -20.10 7.32
C ILE A 106 12.00 -21.02 7.76
N ASP A 107 12.06 -22.25 7.27
CA ASP A 107 13.09 -23.22 7.68
C ASP A 107 14.44 -22.86 7.05
N ARG A 108 14.45 -22.44 5.78
CA ARG A 108 15.64 -21.89 5.11
C ARG A 108 16.13 -20.61 5.80
N LEU A 109 15.21 -19.74 6.20
CA LEU A 109 15.53 -18.49 6.92
C LEU A 109 16.19 -18.83 8.27
N GLU A 110 15.61 -19.74 9.06
CA GLU A 110 16.18 -20.16 10.34
C GLU A 110 17.59 -20.74 10.17
N ALA A 111 17.75 -21.69 9.26
CA ALA A 111 19.06 -22.32 9.01
C ALA A 111 20.11 -21.28 8.56
N HIS A 112 19.71 -20.31 7.71
CA HIS A 112 20.60 -19.28 7.24
C HIS A 112 21.03 -18.32 8.37
N LEU A 113 20.09 -17.85 9.17
CA LEU A 113 20.38 -16.97 10.31
C LEU A 113 21.23 -17.65 11.36
N LEU A 114 20.96 -18.92 11.70
CA LEU A 114 21.77 -19.70 12.65
C LEU A 114 23.22 -19.90 12.17
N ARG A 115 23.43 -20.03 10.86
CA ARG A 115 24.77 -20.15 10.27
C ARG A 115 25.57 -18.86 10.41
N HIS A 116 24.92 -17.69 10.18
CA HIS A 116 25.58 -16.39 10.23
C HIS A 116 25.71 -15.80 11.64
N PHE A 117 24.81 -16.21 12.55
CA PHE A 117 24.69 -15.68 13.91
C PHE A 117 24.48 -16.81 14.93
N PRO A 118 25.43 -17.75 15.08
CA PRO A 118 25.27 -18.93 15.97
C PRO A 118 25.12 -18.56 17.45
N SER A 119 25.71 -17.43 17.90
CA SER A 119 25.56 -16.92 19.27
C SER A 119 24.13 -16.49 19.58
N GLU A 120 23.36 -16.09 18.57
CA GLU A 120 21.99 -15.57 18.68
C GLU A 120 20.89 -16.64 18.48
N ALA A 121 21.27 -17.92 18.57
CA ALA A 121 20.37 -19.05 18.26
C ALA A 121 19.02 -18.98 18.99
N LYS A 122 19.00 -18.47 20.23
CA LYS A 122 17.77 -18.33 21.02
C LYS A 122 16.81 -17.31 20.39
N VAL A 123 17.33 -16.15 19.98
CA VAL A 123 16.54 -15.06 19.39
C VAL A 123 16.09 -15.43 17.98
N VAL A 124 16.94 -16.09 17.19
CA VAL A 124 16.58 -16.60 15.86
C VAL A 124 15.40 -17.56 15.97
N ARG A 125 15.47 -18.56 16.88
CA ARG A 125 14.36 -19.52 17.07
C ARG A 125 13.10 -18.85 17.65
N GLU A 126 13.22 -17.82 18.49
CA GLU A 126 12.08 -17.04 18.97
C GLU A 126 11.39 -16.35 17.78
N PHE A 127 12.16 -15.75 16.87
CA PHE A 127 11.60 -15.06 15.68
C PHE A 127 10.93 -16.02 14.71
N THR A 128 11.59 -17.09 14.35
CA THR A 128 11.03 -18.09 13.40
C THR A 128 9.87 -18.87 14.00
N GLY A 129 9.90 -19.13 15.31
CA GLY A 129 8.76 -19.66 16.06
C GLY A 129 7.56 -18.70 16.05
N ALA A 130 7.81 -17.39 16.17
CA ALA A 130 6.79 -16.36 16.00
C ALA A 130 6.20 -16.38 14.58
N LEU A 131 7.02 -16.51 13.53
CA LEU A 131 6.56 -16.65 12.15
C LEU A 131 5.66 -17.87 11.97
N ARG A 132 6.09 -19.04 12.47
CA ARG A 132 5.28 -20.27 12.42
C ARG A 132 3.95 -20.13 13.16
N SER A 133 3.90 -19.35 14.25
CA SER A 133 2.69 -19.15 15.03
C SER A 133 1.66 -18.23 14.36
N VAL A 134 2.08 -17.41 13.39
CA VAL A 134 1.20 -16.50 12.63
C VAL A 134 1.02 -16.94 11.17
N GLN A 135 1.70 -17.99 10.71
CA GLN A 135 1.67 -18.38 9.30
C GLN A 135 0.26 -18.71 8.80
N ASP A 136 -0.60 -19.28 9.65
CA ASP A 136 -1.96 -19.69 9.27
C ASP A 136 -3.00 -18.59 9.55
N LEU A 137 -2.56 -17.40 9.98
CA LEU A 137 -3.45 -16.26 10.17
C LEU A 137 -3.91 -15.73 8.82
N ASP A 138 -5.20 -15.87 8.56
CA ASP A 138 -5.86 -15.26 7.41
C ASP A 138 -6.70 -14.05 7.83
N PHE A 139 -6.74 -13.04 6.99
CA PHE A 139 -7.72 -11.97 7.17
C PHE A 139 -9.13 -12.53 6.93
N PRO A 140 -10.06 -12.37 7.90
CA PRO A 140 -11.42 -12.85 7.74
C PRO A 140 -12.07 -12.20 6.51
N PHE A 141 -12.48 -13.04 5.58
CA PHE A 141 -13.20 -12.61 4.38
C PHE A 141 -14.28 -13.66 4.06
N SER A 142 -15.55 -13.32 4.33
CA SER A 142 -16.66 -14.20 4.06
C SER A 142 -17.90 -13.43 3.65
N ASP A 143 -18.66 -14.04 2.75
CA ASP A 143 -20.03 -13.67 2.39
C ASP A 143 -21.04 -14.70 2.90
N ALA A 144 -20.62 -15.60 3.75
CA ALA A 144 -21.50 -16.61 4.32
C ALA A 144 -22.73 -15.97 4.97
N ARG A 145 -23.88 -16.62 4.85
CA ARG A 145 -25.18 -16.14 5.34
C ARG A 145 -25.95 -17.26 6.03
N GLY A 146 -26.90 -16.87 6.85
CA GLY A 146 -27.70 -17.86 7.58
C GLY A 146 -26.81 -18.76 8.43
N TRP A 147 -27.05 -20.06 8.41
CA TRP A 147 -26.27 -21.06 9.14
C TRP A 147 -24.80 -21.14 8.72
N ASP A 148 -24.49 -20.89 7.45
CA ASP A 148 -23.10 -20.85 6.97
C ASP A 148 -22.36 -19.64 7.53
N ALA A 149 -23.00 -18.49 7.69
CA ALA A 149 -22.43 -17.34 8.40
C ALA A 149 -22.17 -17.65 9.86
N VAL A 150 -23.09 -18.34 10.54
CA VAL A 150 -22.91 -18.76 11.93
C VAL A 150 -21.72 -19.73 12.04
N LYS A 151 -21.66 -20.75 11.18
CA LYS A 151 -20.53 -21.69 11.13
C LYS A 151 -19.21 -20.98 10.86
N TYR A 152 -19.17 -20.10 9.84
CA TYR A 152 -18.00 -19.32 9.50
C TYR A 152 -17.57 -18.40 10.66
N ASN A 153 -18.51 -17.69 11.28
CA ASN A 153 -18.19 -16.83 12.42
C ASN A 153 -17.69 -17.63 13.62
N ILE A 154 -18.28 -18.78 13.92
CA ILE A 154 -17.78 -19.68 14.96
C ILE A 154 -16.36 -20.16 14.61
N GLN A 155 -16.15 -20.65 13.41
CA GLN A 155 -14.85 -21.14 12.96
C GLN A 155 -13.79 -20.04 12.97
N THR A 156 -14.12 -18.85 12.48
CA THR A 156 -13.24 -17.67 12.50
C THR A 156 -12.98 -17.21 13.93
N THR A 157 -13.99 -17.20 14.80
CA THR A 157 -13.85 -16.83 16.22
C THR A 157 -12.96 -17.82 16.95
N VAL A 158 -13.14 -19.12 16.73
CA VAL A 158 -12.31 -20.17 17.34
C VAL A 158 -10.86 -20.07 16.81
N SER A 159 -10.67 -19.93 15.50
CA SER A 159 -9.34 -19.74 14.90
C SER A 159 -8.67 -18.46 15.43
N THR A 160 -9.39 -17.34 15.45
CA THR A 160 -8.87 -16.06 15.98
C THR A 160 -8.58 -16.17 17.48
N ALA A 161 -9.45 -16.83 18.25
CA ALA A 161 -9.25 -17.05 19.69
C ALA A 161 -7.98 -17.88 19.97
N ALA A 162 -7.70 -18.89 19.15
CA ALA A 162 -6.46 -19.67 19.26
C ALA A 162 -5.20 -18.82 19.03
N HIS A 163 -5.30 -17.78 18.20
CA HIS A 163 -4.19 -16.87 17.89
C HIS A 163 -4.16 -15.61 18.77
N LEU A 164 -5.19 -15.38 19.63
CA LEU A 164 -5.24 -14.17 20.47
C LEU A 164 -3.97 -13.96 21.32
N PRO A 165 -3.39 -14.97 21.99
CA PRO A 165 -2.17 -14.78 22.77
C PRO A 165 -1.00 -14.29 21.91
N VAL A 166 -0.88 -14.84 20.69
CA VAL A 166 0.16 -14.50 19.73
C VAL A 166 -0.05 -13.09 19.17
N LEU A 167 -1.30 -12.79 18.78
CA LEU A 167 -1.69 -11.45 18.29
C LEU A 167 -1.48 -10.39 19.38
N PHE A 168 -1.83 -10.69 20.62
CA PHE A 168 -1.59 -9.77 21.74
C PHE A 168 -0.09 -9.59 21.99
N LYS A 169 0.68 -10.69 22.11
CA LYS A 169 2.12 -10.64 22.36
C LYS A 169 2.84 -9.81 21.29
N TYR A 170 2.70 -10.16 20.01
CA TYR A 170 3.44 -9.53 18.92
C TYR A 170 2.76 -8.28 18.37
N GLY A 171 1.50 -8.04 18.71
CA GLY A 171 0.79 -6.80 18.43
C GLY A 171 1.09 -5.67 19.42
N THR A 172 1.62 -5.99 20.62
CA THR A 172 2.03 -5.02 21.64
C THR A 172 3.54 -4.88 21.77
N GLN A 173 4.30 -5.95 21.47
CA GLN A 173 5.76 -5.90 21.45
C GLN A 173 6.24 -5.12 20.22
N THR A 174 7.01 -4.05 20.41
CA THR A 174 7.59 -3.31 19.31
C THR A 174 8.80 -4.02 18.70
N ILE A 175 9.13 -3.68 17.44
CA ILE A 175 10.34 -4.16 16.76
C ILE A 175 11.58 -3.76 17.56
N ARG A 176 11.63 -2.53 18.08
CA ARG A 176 12.72 -2.05 18.96
C ARG A 176 12.90 -2.93 20.21
N GLN A 177 11.80 -3.30 20.88
CA GLN A 177 11.83 -4.20 22.04
C GLN A 177 12.28 -5.62 21.67
N PHE A 178 12.01 -6.07 20.45
CA PHE A 178 12.52 -7.36 19.99
C PHE A 178 14.02 -7.28 19.71
N ILE A 179 14.48 -6.26 18.99
CA ILE A 179 15.88 -6.03 18.64
C ILE A 179 16.76 -5.84 19.90
N SER A 180 16.24 -5.24 20.97
CA SER A 180 17.01 -5.07 22.22
C SER A 180 17.42 -6.38 22.91
N LYS A 181 16.94 -7.54 22.44
CA LYS A 181 17.38 -8.87 22.90
C LYS A 181 18.60 -9.38 22.13
N ILE A 182 18.98 -8.74 21.04
CA ILE A 182 20.06 -9.15 20.13
C ILE A 182 21.35 -8.50 20.61
N GLU A 183 22.36 -9.31 20.89
CA GLU A 183 23.67 -8.84 21.32
C GLU A 183 24.62 -8.55 20.15
N ASP A 184 24.48 -9.28 19.02
CA ASP A 184 25.26 -9.07 17.81
C ASP A 184 24.78 -7.83 17.04
N PRO A 185 25.62 -6.77 16.90
CA PRO A 185 25.22 -5.54 16.22
C PRO A 185 24.84 -5.73 14.73
N ALA A 186 25.47 -6.70 14.05
CA ALA A 186 25.17 -6.98 12.65
C ALA A 186 23.80 -7.64 12.52
N MET A 187 23.44 -8.57 13.43
CA MET A 187 22.10 -9.13 13.48
C MET A 187 21.06 -8.07 13.86
N ALA A 188 21.34 -7.20 14.82
CA ALA A 188 20.46 -6.08 15.18
C ALA A 188 20.20 -5.16 13.96
N ALA A 189 21.23 -4.89 13.16
CA ALA A 189 21.11 -4.15 11.92
C ALA A 189 20.23 -4.88 10.88
N VAL A 190 20.37 -6.20 10.71
CA VAL A 190 19.50 -7.02 9.84
C VAL A 190 18.04 -6.88 10.27
N PHE A 191 17.74 -7.07 11.55
CA PHE A 191 16.35 -6.98 12.03
C PHE A 191 15.78 -5.57 11.97
N SER A 192 16.60 -4.53 12.16
CA SER A 192 16.17 -3.13 11.96
C SER A 192 15.75 -2.86 10.52
N ASN A 193 16.30 -3.59 9.54
CA ASN A 193 15.94 -3.47 8.13
C ASN A 193 14.64 -4.18 7.75
N LEU A 194 14.16 -5.12 8.54
CA LEU A 194 12.86 -5.75 8.31
C LEU A 194 11.69 -4.79 8.55
N ALA A 195 11.91 -3.70 9.28
CA ALA A 195 10.94 -2.60 9.47
C ALA A 195 10.96 -1.65 8.27
N HIS A 196 10.50 -2.09 7.10
CA HIS A 196 10.60 -1.31 5.86
C HIS A 196 9.82 0.01 5.89
N PHE A 197 8.69 0.09 6.58
CA PHE A 197 7.83 1.28 6.62
C PHE A 197 7.34 1.55 8.05
N GLY A 198 7.59 2.75 8.56
CA GLY A 198 7.02 3.24 9.82
C GLY A 198 7.91 3.15 11.07
N GLY A 199 9.12 2.60 10.96
CA GLY A 199 10.12 2.64 12.02
C GLY A 199 10.03 1.52 13.06
N LEU A 200 10.96 1.56 14.04
CA LEU A 200 11.19 0.48 15.01
C LEU A 200 10.14 0.42 16.14
N ASP A 201 9.32 1.46 16.27
CA ASP A 201 8.30 1.54 17.35
C ASP A 201 6.97 0.91 16.91
N LEU A 202 6.92 0.34 15.71
CA LEU A 202 5.79 -0.47 15.25
C LEU A 202 5.74 -1.83 15.97
N PRO A 203 4.53 -2.43 16.08
CA PRO A 203 4.38 -3.80 16.53
C PRO A 203 5.18 -4.79 15.68
N LEU A 204 5.82 -5.78 16.30
CA LEU A 204 6.56 -6.83 15.60
C LEU A 204 5.67 -7.60 14.60
N LEU A 205 4.40 -7.67 14.86
CA LEU A 205 3.40 -8.28 13.97
C LEU A 205 3.40 -7.67 12.56
N THR A 206 3.80 -6.38 12.43
CA THR A 206 3.90 -5.71 11.11
C THR A 206 5.04 -6.25 10.23
N VAL A 207 6.01 -6.94 10.82
CA VAL A 207 7.08 -7.68 10.12
C VAL A 207 6.69 -9.14 9.93
N LEU A 208 6.10 -9.77 10.96
CA LEU A 208 5.77 -11.19 10.93
C LEU A 208 4.70 -11.51 9.87
N LEU A 209 3.65 -10.72 9.75
CA LEU A 209 2.56 -11.01 8.80
C LEU A 209 3.00 -10.97 7.33
N PRO A 210 3.71 -9.95 6.83
CA PRO A 210 4.21 -9.96 5.45
C PRO A 210 5.11 -11.16 5.13
N LEU A 211 6.01 -11.53 6.06
CA LEU A 211 6.88 -12.71 5.90
C LEU A 211 6.08 -14.02 5.89
N ALA A 212 5.09 -14.16 6.78
CA ALA A 212 4.22 -15.32 6.82
C ALA A 212 3.38 -15.45 5.53
N TYR A 213 2.87 -14.34 5.00
CA TYR A 213 2.19 -14.33 3.71
C TYR A 213 3.13 -14.68 2.54
N ALA A 214 4.38 -14.20 2.58
CA ALA A 214 5.39 -14.55 1.59
C ALA A 214 5.75 -16.05 1.65
N HIS A 215 5.92 -16.61 2.86
CA HIS A 215 6.15 -18.05 3.07
C HIS A 215 5.07 -18.91 2.41
N ARG A 216 3.80 -18.54 2.56
CA ARG A 216 2.66 -19.24 1.95
C ARG A 216 2.45 -18.92 0.46
N LYS A 217 3.36 -18.16 -0.18
CA LYS A 217 3.19 -17.64 -1.55
C LYS A 217 1.88 -16.85 -1.75
N MET A 218 1.47 -16.11 -0.71
CA MET A 218 0.23 -15.32 -0.70
C MET A 218 0.49 -13.82 -0.84
N ALA A 219 1.73 -13.40 -1.04
CA ALA A 219 2.13 -12.01 -1.27
C ALA A 219 2.67 -11.87 -2.70
N GLY A 220 1.78 -11.71 -3.69
CA GLY A 220 2.15 -11.56 -5.09
C GLY A 220 2.51 -10.11 -5.46
N ILE A 221 3.40 -9.93 -6.44
CA ILE A 221 3.74 -8.64 -7.02
C ILE A 221 3.25 -8.61 -8.47
N PRO A 222 2.52 -7.57 -8.92
CA PRO A 222 2.06 -7.46 -10.30
C PRO A 222 3.22 -7.42 -11.30
N ARG A 223 3.19 -8.29 -12.33
CA ARG A 223 4.00 -8.10 -13.52
C ARG A 223 3.47 -6.91 -14.32
N HIS A 224 4.33 -6.25 -15.07
CA HIS A 224 4.02 -5.04 -15.87
C HIS A 224 3.61 -3.82 -15.03
N GLY A 225 3.99 -3.83 -13.74
CA GLY A 225 3.83 -2.70 -12.83
C GLY A 225 2.45 -2.57 -12.18
N TRP A 226 2.35 -1.68 -11.20
CA TRP A 226 1.13 -1.48 -10.42
C TRP A 226 -0.02 -0.81 -11.19
N LEU A 227 0.28 -0.07 -12.27
CA LEU A 227 -0.77 0.44 -13.14
C LEU A 227 -1.51 -0.70 -13.86
N SER A 228 -0.82 -1.81 -14.20
CA SER A 228 -1.46 -2.98 -14.81
C SER A 228 -2.47 -3.63 -13.86
N PHE A 229 -2.17 -3.65 -12.57
CA PHE A 229 -3.09 -4.09 -11.52
C PHE A 229 -4.34 -3.20 -11.46
N ALA A 230 -4.18 -1.88 -11.47
CA ALA A 230 -5.30 -0.95 -11.45
C ALA A 230 -6.15 -1.09 -12.73
N ARG A 231 -5.51 -1.27 -13.89
CA ARG A 231 -6.20 -1.49 -15.17
C ARG A 231 -6.94 -2.83 -15.23
N ALA A 232 -6.50 -3.85 -14.51
CA ALA A 232 -7.24 -5.10 -14.39
C ALA A 232 -8.61 -4.86 -13.72
N ILE A 233 -8.65 -4.06 -12.66
CA ILE A 233 -9.89 -3.72 -11.95
C ILE A 233 -10.74 -2.76 -12.80
N GLU A 234 -10.12 -1.78 -13.45
CA GLU A 234 -10.79 -0.88 -14.40
C GLU A 234 -11.49 -1.67 -15.50
N ARG A 235 -10.79 -2.61 -16.13
CA ARG A 235 -11.34 -3.48 -17.18
C ARG A 235 -12.58 -4.23 -16.67
N ARG A 236 -12.48 -4.83 -15.49
CA ARG A 236 -13.63 -5.52 -14.88
C ARG A 236 -14.81 -4.58 -14.65
N PHE A 237 -14.56 -3.37 -14.17
CA PHE A 237 -15.61 -2.36 -13.95
C PHE A 237 -16.31 -1.98 -15.25
N ILE A 238 -15.56 -1.79 -16.34
CA ILE A 238 -16.11 -1.47 -17.67
C ILE A 238 -16.92 -2.66 -18.23
N GLU A 239 -16.42 -3.90 -18.10
CA GLU A 239 -17.14 -5.11 -18.50
C GLU A 239 -18.47 -5.27 -17.76
N LEU A 240 -18.55 -4.80 -16.52
CA LEU A 240 -19.80 -4.74 -15.76
C LEU A 240 -20.73 -3.58 -16.17
N GLY A 241 -20.36 -2.79 -17.18
CA GLY A 241 -21.13 -1.66 -17.69
C GLY A 241 -20.96 -0.38 -16.89
N GLY A 242 -19.85 -0.21 -16.18
CA GLY A 242 -19.46 1.04 -15.51
C GLY A 242 -18.84 2.05 -16.46
N THR A 243 -18.82 3.32 -16.07
CA THR A 243 -18.20 4.42 -16.83
C THR A 243 -17.17 5.15 -15.99
N ILE A 244 -16.01 5.45 -16.56
CA ILE A 244 -14.99 6.31 -15.94
C ILE A 244 -14.82 7.58 -16.74
N ARG A 245 -14.79 8.72 -16.06
CA ARG A 245 -14.45 10.03 -16.63
C ARG A 245 -13.14 10.49 -16.01
N TYR A 246 -12.08 10.49 -16.81
CA TYR A 246 -10.78 11.04 -16.47
C TYR A 246 -10.75 12.56 -16.64
N LYS A 247 -9.77 13.23 -16.03
CA LYS A 247 -9.63 14.71 -16.01
C LYS A 247 -10.89 15.39 -15.47
N ALA A 248 -11.60 14.70 -14.55
CA ALA A 248 -12.86 15.12 -13.97
C ALA A 248 -12.69 15.33 -12.45
N LYS A 249 -11.90 16.33 -12.09
CA LYS A 249 -11.67 16.70 -10.68
C LYS A 249 -12.95 17.21 -10.05
N VAL A 250 -13.39 16.53 -8.99
CA VAL A 250 -14.50 16.98 -8.16
C VAL A 250 -14.00 18.03 -7.17
N GLU A 251 -14.74 19.12 -6.99
CA GLU A 251 -14.38 20.18 -6.04
C GLU A 251 -15.29 20.23 -4.81
N ARG A 252 -16.59 19.93 -4.99
CA ARG A 252 -17.54 19.93 -3.86
C ARG A 252 -18.73 19.02 -4.11
N LEU A 253 -19.45 18.70 -3.04
CA LEU A 253 -20.74 18.00 -3.10
C LEU A 253 -21.88 18.99 -3.37
N ILE A 254 -22.93 18.50 -4.02
CA ILE A 254 -24.25 19.15 -4.04
C ILE A 254 -25.06 18.47 -2.94
N VAL A 255 -25.41 19.22 -1.89
CA VAL A 255 -26.19 18.72 -0.75
C VAL A 255 -27.45 19.57 -0.63
N GLU A 256 -28.60 18.93 -0.60
CA GLU A 256 -29.91 19.57 -0.46
C GLU A 256 -30.74 18.82 0.60
N ASN A 257 -31.29 19.57 1.55
CA ASN A 257 -32.12 18.99 2.62
C ASN A 257 -31.46 17.82 3.35
N GLY A 258 -30.12 17.93 3.65
CA GLY A 258 -29.36 16.89 4.34
C GLY A 258 -29.10 15.62 3.51
N ALA A 259 -29.30 15.68 2.20
CA ALA A 259 -29.01 14.55 1.30
C ALA A 259 -28.09 14.97 0.16
N VAL A 260 -27.17 14.12 -0.24
CA VAL A 260 -26.35 14.33 -1.44
C VAL A 260 -27.21 14.24 -2.69
N ARG A 261 -26.97 15.15 -3.64
CA ARG A 261 -27.65 15.20 -4.95
C ARG A 261 -26.70 15.07 -6.12
N GLY A 262 -25.40 15.16 -5.86
CA GLY A 262 -24.37 15.09 -6.90
C GLY A 262 -23.09 15.76 -6.50
N VAL A 263 -22.33 16.16 -7.50
CA VAL A 263 -21.00 16.80 -7.35
C VAL A 263 -20.85 17.97 -8.32
N VAL A 264 -19.95 18.88 -7.98
CA VAL A 264 -19.48 19.94 -8.85
C VAL A 264 -18.03 19.65 -9.24
N LEU A 265 -17.77 19.67 -10.54
CA LEU A 265 -16.43 19.50 -11.09
C LEU A 265 -15.64 20.81 -11.08
N ALA A 266 -14.32 20.72 -11.18
CA ALA A 266 -13.49 21.86 -11.54
C ALA A 266 -14.00 22.48 -12.85
N GLY A 267 -14.20 23.81 -12.85
CA GLY A 267 -14.86 24.49 -13.97
C GLY A 267 -16.37 24.63 -13.85
N GLY A 268 -17.00 24.20 -12.74
CA GLY A 268 -18.38 24.51 -12.37
C GLY A 268 -19.44 23.55 -12.91
N ALA A 269 -19.10 22.57 -13.73
CA ALA A 269 -20.08 21.60 -14.25
C ALA A 269 -20.67 20.74 -13.13
N CYS A 270 -22.00 20.64 -13.08
CA CYS A 270 -22.73 19.84 -12.11
C CYS A 270 -23.08 18.45 -12.68
N LEU A 271 -22.90 17.41 -11.88
CA LEU A 271 -23.32 16.05 -12.16
C LEU A 271 -24.21 15.55 -11.03
N TYR A 272 -25.42 15.10 -11.38
CA TYR A 272 -26.41 14.67 -10.39
C TYR A 272 -26.42 13.16 -10.21
N ALA A 273 -26.58 12.70 -8.97
CA ALA A 273 -26.73 11.30 -8.62
C ALA A 273 -27.49 11.16 -7.28
N HIS A 274 -28.11 9.99 -7.09
CA HIS A 274 -28.83 9.67 -5.86
C HIS A 274 -27.89 9.31 -4.70
N ARG A 275 -26.68 8.86 -5.01
CA ARG A 275 -25.63 8.44 -4.06
C ARG A 275 -24.28 8.95 -4.54
N VAL A 276 -23.43 9.32 -3.60
CA VAL A 276 -22.03 9.63 -3.86
C VAL A 276 -21.15 8.81 -2.91
N LEU A 277 -20.10 8.21 -3.45
CA LEU A 277 -19.06 7.54 -2.66
C LEU A 277 -17.74 8.27 -2.88
N SER A 278 -17.16 8.84 -1.81
CA SER A 278 -15.80 9.37 -1.86
C SER A 278 -14.80 8.25 -1.57
N ALA A 279 -13.95 7.96 -2.56
CA ALA A 279 -12.77 7.10 -2.43
C ALA A 279 -11.48 7.92 -2.54
N ALA A 280 -11.58 9.22 -2.35
CA ALA A 280 -10.47 10.17 -2.32
C ALA A 280 -9.82 10.24 -0.92
N ASP A 281 -8.85 11.12 -0.77
CA ASP A 281 -8.24 11.43 0.51
C ASP A 281 -9.27 11.82 1.58
N GLY A 282 -9.07 11.35 2.82
CA GLY A 282 -10.05 11.57 3.88
C GLY A 282 -10.19 13.02 4.29
N ARG A 283 -9.07 13.75 4.39
CA ARG A 283 -9.10 15.18 4.73
C ARG A 283 -9.76 15.99 3.61
N PHE A 284 -9.43 15.67 2.36
CA PHE A 284 -10.12 16.25 1.20
C PHE A 284 -11.63 15.98 1.25
N SER A 285 -12.01 14.74 1.57
CA SER A 285 -13.43 14.37 1.64
C SER A 285 -14.20 15.12 2.71
N GLU A 286 -13.60 15.34 3.88
CA GLU A 286 -14.26 16.04 4.98
C GLU A 286 -14.17 17.58 4.85
N SER A 287 -13.03 18.14 4.47
CA SER A 287 -12.85 19.58 4.40
C SER A 287 -13.45 20.21 3.13
N LEU A 288 -13.04 19.74 1.95
CA LEU A 288 -13.48 20.34 0.69
C LEU A 288 -14.86 19.89 0.24
N LEU A 289 -15.16 18.59 0.35
CA LEU A 289 -16.45 18.08 -0.11
C LEU A 289 -17.60 18.47 0.82
N LEU A 290 -17.37 18.46 2.13
CA LEU A 290 -18.38 18.79 3.14
C LEU A 290 -18.29 20.23 3.65
N GLY A 291 -17.26 20.98 3.25
CA GLY A 291 -17.06 22.36 3.72
C GLY A 291 -16.71 22.48 5.22
N LYS A 292 -16.26 21.40 5.85
CA LYS A 292 -15.91 21.36 7.28
C LYS A 292 -14.55 22.00 7.52
N GLN A 293 -14.45 22.86 8.53
CA GLN A 293 -13.19 23.44 8.96
C GLN A 293 -12.36 22.44 9.81
N GLU A 294 -11.09 22.74 9.94
CA GLU A 294 -10.19 21.97 10.81
C GLU A 294 -10.72 22.07 12.27
N GLY A 295 -11.02 20.91 12.89
CA GLY A 295 -11.67 20.82 14.21
C GLY A 295 -13.15 20.44 14.18
N GLU A 296 -13.86 20.65 13.08
CA GLU A 296 -15.26 20.23 12.89
C GLU A 296 -15.38 18.80 12.30
N THR A 297 -14.24 18.24 11.92
CA THR A 297 -14.19 16.89 11.32
C THR A 297 -14.36 15.84 12.39
N ASN A 298 -15.21 14.86 12.13
CA ASN A 298 -15.41 13.68 13.00
C ASN A 298 -14.17 12.78 13.10
N ARG A 299 -13.19 12.99 12.22
CA ARG A 299 -11.91 12.26 12.17
C ARG A 299 -10.79 13.28 12.34
N GLN A 300 -10.01 13.10 13.41
CA GLN A 300 -8.83 13.93 13.61
C GLN A 300 -7.71 13.45 12.69
N TYR A 301 -7.22 14.33 11.82
CA TYR A 301 -6.08 14.14 10.93
C TYR A 301 -4.90 14.96 11.46
N HIS A 302 -4.01 14.29 12.21
CA HIS A 302 -2.81 14.95 12.70
C HIS A 302 -1.61 14.63 11.81
N PRO A 303 -0.77 15.61 11.43
CA PRO A 303 0.41 15.38 10.61
C PRO A 303 1.35 14.29 11.12
N GLN A 304 1.51 14.18 12.45
CA GLN A 304 2.35 13.15 13.08
C GLN A 304 1.84 11.71 12.89
N ASP A 305 0.53 11.55 12.67
CA ASP A 305 -0.11 10.24 12.51
C ASP A 305 -0.07 9.74 11.05
N ILE A 306 0.41 10.59 10.13
CA ILE A 306 0.46 10.26 8.71
C ILE A 306 1.64 9.32 8.44
N SER A 307 1.40 8.32 7.58
CA SER A 307 2.41 7.35 7.17
C SER A 307 3.58 7.99 6.41
N ASP A 308 4.59 7.20 6.13
CA ASP A 308 5.82 7.62 5.47
C ASP A 308 5.57 8.34 4.15
N GLN A 309 6.37 9.38 3.94
CA GLN A 309 6.32 10.27 2.79
C GLN A 309 7.70 10.28 2.12
N PRO A 310 8.20 9.11 1.62
CA PRO A 310 9.56 9.05 1.11
C PRO A 310 9.76 9.88 -0.15
N ALA A 311 10.97 10.38 -0.36
CA ALA A 311 11.42 10.70 -1.70
C ALA A 311 11.76 9.41 -2.44
N GLN A 312 11.53 9.38 -3.75
CA GLN A 312 11.75 8.19 -4.57
C GLN A 312 12.74 8.53 -5.69
N VAL A 313 13.83 7.78 -5.74
CA VAL A 313 14.84 7.87 -6.79
C VAL A 313 14.69 6.66 -7.69
N ASN A 314 14.42 6.90 -8.96
CA ASN A 314 14.29 5.88 -10.00
C ASN A 314 15.47 5.99 -10.96
N ILE A 315 16.10 4.88 -11.27
CA ILE A 315 17.29 4.80 -12.11
C ILE A 315 17.09 3.73 -13.18
N GLY A 316 17.22 4.11 -14.44
CA GLY A 316 17.36 3.18 -15.56
C GLY A 316 18.85 3.01 -15.86
N VAL A 317 19.34 1.79 -15.84
CA VAL A 317 20.78 1.48 -15.96
C VAL A 317 21.03 0.41 -17.01
N ASP A 318 22.10 0.59 -17.79
CA ASP A 318 22.63 -0.39 -18.75
C ASP A 318 23.47 -1.45 -18.02
N GLU A 319 22.82 -2.18 -17.16
CA GLU A 319 23.36 -3.29 -16.38
C GLU A 319 22.22 -4.22 -15.96
N ASP A 320 22.48 -5.52 -15.97
CA ASP A 320 21.51 -6.54 -15.60
C ASP A 320 21.61 -6.88 -14.11
N PHE A 321 20.61 -6.45 -13.34
CA PHE A 321 20.44 -6.75 -11.92
C PHE A 321 19.54 -7.97 -11.68
N SER A 322 19.24 -8.78 -12.69
CA SER A 322 18.29 -9.91 -12.54
C SER A 322 18.83 -11.04 -11.68
N ALA A 323 20.15 -11.12 -11.48
CA ALA A 323 20.75 -12.07 -10.54
C ALA A 323 20.38 -11.81 -9.07
N GLU A 324 19.98 -10.59 -8.75
CA GLU A 324 19.51 -10.20 -7.44
C GLU A 324 17.98 -10.40 -7.37
N ASP A 325 17.55 -11.59 -6.98
CA ASP A 325 16.16 -12.03 -6.97
C ASP A 325 15.35 -11.51 -5.77
N GLY A 326 15.48 -10.22 -5.49
CA GLY A 326 14.78 -9.49 -4.42
C GLY A 326 15.32 -8.07 -4.25
N PRO A 327 14.70 -7.28 -3.35
CA PRO A 327 15.27 -6.00 -2.93
C PRO A 327 16.63 -6.18 -2.25
N VAL A 328 17.56 -5.27 -2.54
CA VAL A 328 18.91 -5.29 -1.95
C VAL A 328 19.08 -4.09 -1.04
N THR A 329 19.34 -4.35 0.23
CA THR A 329 19.63 -3.32 1.23
C THR A 329 21.13 -3.23 1.50
N TYR A 330 21.68 -2.05 1.35
CA TYR A 330 23.06 -1.73 1.73
C TYR A 330 23.06 -0.99 3.07
N ILE A 331 23.62 -1.59 4.11
CA ILE A 331 23.87 -0.95 5.40
C ILE A 331 25.17 -0.16 5.31
N LEU A 332 25.12 1.10 5.70
CA LEU A 332 26.21 2.05 5.50
C LEU A 332 27.07 2.21 6.76
N THR A 333 28.38 2.26 6.58
CA THR A 333 29.31 2.70 7.63
C THR A 333 29.22 4.20 7.86
N ASP A 334 29.06 4.96 6.76
CA ASP A 334 29.00 6.41 6.76
C ASP A 334 27.58 6.86 6.41
N ARG A 335 26.91 7.50 7.35
CA ARG A 335 25.59 8.09 7.14
C ARG A 335 25.67 9.26 6.17
N PHE A 336 24.58 9.48 5.42
CA PHE A 336 24.49 10.66 4.57
C PHE A 336 23.16 11.42 4.79
N LYS A 337 23.17 12.72 4.47
CA LYS A 337 21.96 13.56 4.54
C LYS A 337 21.39 13.78 3.14
N ALA A 338 20.10 13.48 2.98
CA ALA A 338 19.29 13.78 1.79
C ALA A 338 17.81 13.85 2.17
N ALA A 339 17.00 14.52 1.39
CA ALA A 339 15.55 14.62 1.58
C ALA A 339 15.13 15.13 2.99
N GLY A 340 15.95 15.95 3.63
CA GLY A 340 15.72 16.47 4.99
C GLY A 340 15.96 15.47 6.12
N ARG A 341 16.52 14.30 5.82
CA ARG A 341 16.78 13.22 6.79
C ARG A 341 18.20 12.69 6.69
N GLU A 342 18.63 11.99 7.73
CA GLU A 342 19.87 11.21 7.74
C GLU A 342 19.55 9.76 7.40
N HIS A 343 20.41 9.14 6.56
CA HIS A 343 20.26 7.77 6.09
C HIS A 343 21.45 6.94 6.48
N GLU A 344 21.19 5.78 7.08
CA GLU A 344 22.19 4.76 7.46
C GLU A 344 22.10 3.51 6.58
N ARG A 345 21.17 3.52 5.61
CA ARG A 345 20.96 2.45 4.64
C ARG A 345 20.22 2.97 3.42
N ILE A 346 20.32 2.23 2.32
CA ILE A 346 19.40 2.32 1.19
C ILE A 346 18.89 0.92 0.82
N THR A 347 17.66 0.83 0.33
CA THR A 347 17.12 -0.41 -0.26
C THR A 347 16.84 -0.17 -1.73
N VAL A 348 17.52 -0.92 -2.59
CA VAL A 348 17.35 -0.91 -4.03
C VAL A 348 16.34 -1.97 -4.41
N HIS A 349 15.22 -1.56 -4.98
CA HIS A 349 14.21 -2.44 -5.54
C HIS A 349 14.46 -2.56 -7.04
N ASN A 350 14.78 -3.75 -7.51
CA ASN A 350 14.85 -4.10 -8.92
C ASN A 350 13.56 -4.80 -9.37
N LYS A 351 13.38 -4.93 -10.68
CA LYS A 351 12.22 -5.62 -11.26
C LYS A 351 12.64 -6.92 -11.97
N TYR A 352 13.51 -7.71 -11.33
CA TYR A 352 14.04 -8.97 -11.84
C TYR A 352 12.96 -9.94 -12.38
N TYR A 353 11.76 -9.86 -11.84
CA TYR A 353 10.60 -10.71 -12.17
C TYR A 353 9.81 -10.25 -13.40
N ASP A 354 10.11 -9.10 -13.94
CA ASP A 354 9.37 -8.49 -15.06
C ASP A 354 10.33 -8.16 -16.22
N PRO A 355 10.43 -9.04 -17.23
CA PRO A 355 11.36 -8.86 -18.35
C PRO A 355 11.03 -7.63 -19.20
N ASP A 356 9.81 -7.09 -19.11
CA ASP A 356 9.38 -5.90 -19.84
C ASP A 356 9.61 -4.61 -19.05
N ALA A 357 10.17 -4.69 -17.85
CA ALA A 357 10.41 -3.52 -17.01
C ALA A 357 11.53 -2.61 -17.52
N ALA A 358 12.45 -3.16 -18.31
CA ALA A 358 13.57 -2.42 -18.91
C ALA A 358 13.89 -2.97 -20.30
N PRO A 359 14.68 -2.28 -21.12
CA PRO A 359 15.25 -2.86 -22.32
C PRO A 359 16.10 -4.10 -21.99
N LYS A 360 16.22 -5.04 -22.92
CA LYS A 360 16.93 -6.31 -22.72
C LYS A 360 18.36 -6.09 -22.21
N GLY A 361 18.72 -6.80 -21.14
CA GLY A 361 20.04 -6.72 -20.49
C GLY A 361 20.23 -5.49 -19.59
N LYS A 362 19.16 -4.71 -19.38
CA LYS A 362 19.16 -3.51 -18.55
C LYS A 362 18.20 -3.63 -17.37
N SER A 363 18.28 -2.73 -16.41
CA SER A 363 17.44 -2.78 -15.20
C SER A 363 16.82 -1.44 -14.84
N ALA A 364 15.59 -1.51 -14.33
CA ALA A 364 14.88 -0.41 -13.70
C ALA A 364 14.97 -0.56 -12.17
N LEU A 365 15.63 0.39 -11.52
CA LEU A 365 15.88 0.41 -10.10
C LEU A 365 15.06 1.51 -9.43
N THR A 366 14.57 1.24 -8.21
CA THR A 366 13.85 2.23 -7.39
C THR A 366 14.40 2.21 -5.97
N VAL A 367 14.69 3.39 -5.43
CA VAL A 367 15.10 3.58 -4.03
C VAL A 367 14.17 4.56 -3.36
N PHE A 368 13.63 4.20 -2.19
CA PHE A 368 12.89 5.11 -1.33
C PHE A 368 13.79 5.64 -0.22
N LEU A 369 13.88 6.96 -0.12
CA LEU A 369 14.59 7.66 0.94
C LEU A 369 13.57 8.24 1.91
N ASP A 370 13.72 7.95 3.19
CA ASP A 370 12.92 8.62 4.21
C ASP A 370 13.03 10.12 4.06
N SER A 371 11.91 10.82 4.17
CA SER A 371 11.90 12.26 3.94
C SER A 371 10.91 12.99 4.83
N ASP A 372 11.03 14.31 4.84
CA ASP A 372 10.20 15.20 5.64
C ASP A 372 9.35 16.08 4.72
N TYR A 373 8.01 15.95 4.80
CA TYR A 373 7.12 16.72 3.95
C TYR A 373 7.16 18.24 4.23
N PRO A 374 7.14 18.73 5.51
CA PRO A 374 7.32 20.14 5.80
C PRO A 374 8.60 20.72 5.22
N TRP A 375 9.71 19.98 5.33
CA TRP A 375 10.98 20.36 4.75
C TRP A 375 10.91 20.45 3.21
N TRP A 376 10.30 19.50 2.53
CA TRP A 376 10.09 19.58 1.07
C TRP A 376 9.22 20.78 0.67
N LYS A 377 8.23 21.11 1.48
CA LYS A 377 7.40 22.30 1.25
C LYS A 377 8.20 23.59 1.35
N GLU A 378 9.08 23.70 2.34
CA GLU A 378 9.99 24.84 2.49
C GLU A 378 10.96 24.93 1.30
N VAL A 379 11.63 23.81 0.97
CA VAL A 379 12.58 23.72 -0.16
C VAL A 379 11.92 24.12 -1.48
N ALA A 380 10.67 23.73 -1.70
CA ALA A 380 9.94 23.99 -2.94
C ALA A 380 9.52 25.47 -3.12
N THR A 381 9.72 26.33 -2.13
CA THR A 381 9.53 27.80 -2.27
C THR A 381 10.57 28.41 -3.23
N ASP A 382 11.73 27.74 -3.36
CA ASP A 382 12.76 28.04 -4.35
C ASP A 382 12.90 26.88 -5.36
N PRO A 383 12.48 27.06 -6.62
CA PRO A 383 12.57 26.01 -7.64
C PRO A 383 13.98 25.51 -7.90
N ALA A 384 15.01 26.37 -7.81
CA ALA A 384 16.40 25.98 -8.01
C ALA A 384 16.89 25.07 -6.86
N ARG A 385 16.59 25.46 -5.62
CA ARG A 385 16.88 24.66 -4.43
C ARG A 385 16.14 23.31 -4.45
N TYR A 386 14.87 23.34 -4.88
CA TYR A 386 14.08 22.10 -5.02
C TYR A 386 14.70 21.12 -6.01
N GLN A 387 15.15 21.61 -7.16
CA GLN A 387 15.82 20.78 -8.16
C GLN A 387 17.18 20.26 -7.67
N ALA A 388 17.98 21.12 -7.04
CA ALA A 388 19.26 20.73 -6.46
C ALA A 388 19.13 19.65 -5.38
N GLU A 389 18.09 19.69 -4.56
CA GLU A 389 17.86 18.64 -3.54
C GLU A 389 17.40 17.31 -4.16
N LYS A 390 16.64 17.33 -5.24
CA LYS A 390 16.32 16.12 -6.01
C LYS A 390 17.59 15.49 -6.58
N GLU A 391 18.47 16.30 -7.17
CA GLU A 391 19.76 15.85 -7.68
C GLU A 391 20.67 15.32 -6.58
N ARG A 392 20.66 15.95 -5.41
CA ARG A 392 21.40 15.46 -4.22
C ARG A 392 20.89 14.07 -3.81
N CYS A 393 19.57 13.85 -3.75
CA CYS A 393 19.00 12.54 -3.45
C CYS A 393 19.51 11.48 -4.43
N ALA A 394 19.44 11.76 -5.73
CA ALA A 394 19.92 10.85 -6.77
C ALA A 394 21.43 10.56 -6.61
N ASN A 395 22.25 11.61 -6.49
CA ASN A 395 23.71 11.46 -6.37
C ASN A 395 24.11 10.64 -5.15
N ARG A 396 23.47 10.82 -3.98
CA ARG A 396 23.76 10.02 -2.79
C ARG A 396 23.41 8.55 -2.98
N VAL A 397 22.28 8.24 -3.61
CA VAL A 397 21.91 6.87 -3.96
C VAL A 397 22.94 6.26 -4.92
N ILE A 398 23.32 6.98 -5.97
CA ILE A 398 24.30 6.54 -6.96
C ILE A 398 25.67 6.28 -6.30
N GLU A 399 26.13 7.18 -5.43
CA GLU A 399 27.38 7.02 -4.68
C GLU A 399 27.41 5.72 -3.84
N VAL A 400 26.27 5.35 -3.25
CA VAL A 400 26.19 4.08 -2.49
C VAL A 400 26.24 2.88 -3.44
N ILE A 401 25.44 2.87 -4.50
CA ILE A 401 25.42 1.75 -5.45
C ILE A 401 26.79 1.57 -6.14
N GLU A 402 27.44 2.66 -6.51
CA GLU A 402 28.78 2.66 -7.14
C GLU A 402 29.84 1.93 -6.30
N ARG A 403 29.75 1.98 -4.94
CA ARG A 403 30.67 1.26 -4.06
C ARG A 403 30.60 -0.26 -4.20
N TYR A 404 29.42 -0.77 -4.56
CA TYR A 404 29.14 -2.21 -4.71
C TYR A 404 29.15 -2.65 -6.18
N HIS A 405 28.91 -1.72 -7.11
CA HIS A 405 28.86 -1.92 -8.56
C HIS A 405 29.75 -0.90 -9.26
N PRO A 406 31.09 -1.12 -9.29
CA PRO A 406 32.04 -0.17 -9.89
C PRO A 406 31.70 0.15 -11.36
N GLY A 407 31.69 1.45 -11.70
CA GLY A 407 31.30 1.95 -13.02
C GLY A 407 29.78 2.04 -13.22
N PHE A 408 28.97 1.89 -12.16
CA PHE A 408 27.51 2.03 -12.22
C PHE A 408 27.08 3.40 -12.77
N ARG A 409 27.76 4.47 -12.30
CA ARG A 409 27.46 5.84 -12.73
C ARG A 409 27.51 6.04 -14.23
N ASP A 410 28.49 5.45 -14.91
CA ASP A 410 28.70 5.60 -16.34
C ASP A 410 27.67 4.84 -17.19
N ARG A 411 26.96 3.87 -16.58
CA ARG A 411 25.92 3.06 -17.19
C ARG A 411 24.51 3.60 -16.98
N ILE A 412 24.35 4.72 -16.27
CA ILE A 412 23.03 5.32 -16.01
C ILE A 412 22.49 6.00 -17.28
N GLU A 413 21.30 5.60 -17.72
CA GLU A 413 20.61 6.18 -18.87
C GLU A 413 19.43 7.11 -18.47
N VAL A 414 18.85 6.87 -17.29
CA VAL A 414 17.69 7.60 -16.78
C VAL A 414 17.81 7.83 -15.28
N ILE A 415 17.52 9.05 -14.86
CA ILE A 415 17.25 9.39 -13.45
C ILE A 415 15.91 10.12 -13.41
N ASP A 416 14.99 9.65 -12.54
CA ASP A 416 13.69 10.30 -12.31
C ASP A 416 13.42 10.35 -10.81
N VAL A 417 13.35 11.55 -10.23
CA VAL A 417 13.17 11.73 -8.78
C VAL A 417 11.80 12.33 -8.49
N SER A 418 11.00 11.63 -7.70
CA SER A 418 9.73 12.12 -7.18
C SER A 418 9.80 12.37 -5.66
N THR A 419 9.12 13.41 -5.21
CA THR A 419 9.05 13.82 -3.81
C THR A 419 7.64 13.60 -3.26
N PRO A 420 7.40 13.75 -1.96
CA PRO A 420 6.05 13.77 -1.41
C PRO A 420 5.13 14.79 -2.11
N LEU A 421 5.65 15.95 -2.49
CA LEU A 421 4.88 16.98 -3.23
C LEU A 421 4.47 16.50 -4.63
N THR A 422 5.32 15.68 -5.27
CA THR A 422 4.98 15.06 -6.55
C THR A 422 3.79 14.11 -6.39
N ARG A 423 3.81 13.25 -5.37
CA ARG A 423 2.69 12.34 -5.09
C ARG A 423 1.41 13.10 -4.75
N GLU A 424 1.47 14.08 -3.85
CA GLU A 424 0.31 14.90 -3.49
C GLU A 424 -0.33 15.53 -4.73
N ARG A 425 0.50 16.10 -5.62
CA ARG A 425 0.01 16.74 -6.87
C ARG A 425 -0.72 15.75 -7.79
N TYR A 426 -0.20 14.53 -7.94
CA TYR A 426 -0.77 13.55 -8.88
C TYR A 426 -1.93 12.74 -8.28
N THR A 427 -1.96 12.52 -6.98
CA THR A 427 -2.93 11.63 -6.34
C THR A 427 -3.92 12.34 -5.44
N GLY A 428 -3.66 13.60 -5.06
CA GLY A 428 -4.44 14.31 -4.06
C GLY A 428 -4.29 13.78 -2.63
N ASN A 429 -3.40 12.80 -2.39
CA ASN A 429 -3.16 12.28 -1.05
C ASN A 429 -2.45 13.34 -0.19
N TRP A 430 -3.05 13.67 0.92
CA TRP A 430 -2.54 14.67 1.85
C TRP A 430 -1.11 14.36 2.29
N MET A 431 -0.26 15.36 2.22
CA MET A 431 1.18 15.29 2.52
C MET A 431 1.94 14.26 1.65
N GLY A 432 1.37 13.82 0.53
CA GLY A 432 1.97 12.81 -0.32
C GLY A 432 2.18 11.45 0.36
N ALA A 433 1.35 11.13 1.35
CA ALA A 433 1.42 9.89 2.11
C ALA A 433 1.26 8.65 1.23
N MET A 434 2.09 7.62 1.46
CA MET A 434 1.94 6.33 0.78
C MET A 434 0.82 5.48 1.38
N GLN A 435 0.61 5.60 2.68
CA GLN A 435 -0.52 5.03 3.40
C GLN A 435 -1.23 6.16 4.15
N ALA A 436 -2.48 5.96 4.59
CA ALA A 436 -3.19 7.01 5.29
C ALA A 436 -2.55 7.31 6.66
N ARG A 437 -2.64 6.36 7.58
CA ARG A 437 -2.11 6.50 8.94
C ARG A 437 -1.01 5.49 9.21
N LYS A 438 -0.08 5.86 10.09
CA LYS A 438 0.88 4.91 10.65
C LYS A 438 0.12 3.83 11.43
N PRO A 439 0.42 2.56 11.24
CA PRO A 439 0.03 1.54 12.20
C PRO A 439 0.77 1.86 13.51
N ASP A 440 0.04 2.14 14.56
CA ASP A 440 0.60 2.47 15.87
C ASP A 440 0.29 1.39 16.92
N ALA A 441 0.83 1.54 18.13
CA ALA A 441 0.55 0.64 19.24
C ALA A 441 -0.94 0.66 19.67
N HIS A 442 -1.71 1.66 19.20
CA HIS A 442 -3.15 1.74 19.42
C HIS A 442 -3.98 0.99 18.38
N MET A 443 -3.33 0.37 17.38
CA MET A 443 -3.99 -0.41 16.33
C MET A 443 -4.98 -1.43 16.90
N ILE A 444 -4.60 -2.15 17.96
CA ILE A 444 -5.49 -3.08 18.67
C ILE A 444 -6.67 -2.33 19.30
N ARG A 445 -6.44 -1.16 19.89
CA ARG A 445 -7.49 -0.31 20.45
C ARG A 445 -8.46 0.15 19.36
N THR A 446 -7.95 0.54 18.21
CA THR A 446 -8.77 0.95 17.05
C THR A 446 -9.62 -0.21 16.54
N LEU A 447 -9.07 -1.43 16.50
CA LEU A 447 -9.84 -2.64 16.19
C LEU A 447 -10.96 -2.92 17.22
N LEU A 448 -10.73 -2.60 18.49
CA LEU A 448 -11.71 -2.75 19.56
C LEU A 448 -12.76 -1.62 19.59
N GLN A 449 -12.49 -0.46 19.02
CA GLN A 449 -13.41 0.69 18.96
C GLN A 449 -14.60 0.51 17.99
N GLY A 450 -14.65 -0.60 17.28
CA GLY A 450 -15.74 -0.99 16.41
C GLY A 450 -15.44 -0.89 14.93
N ALA A 451 -16.36 -1.42 14.12
CA ALA A 451 -16.19 -1.47 12.67
C ALA A 451 -16.12 -0.07 12.04
N PRO A 452 -15.29 0.12 11.01
CA PRO A 452 -15.26 1.34 10.22
C PRO A 452 -16.65 1.71 9.67
N ARG A 453 -16.93 3.00 9.62
CA ARG A 453 -18.20 3.51 9.09
C ARG A 453 -18.03 3.96 7.65
N TYR A 454 -18.83 3.39 6.79
CA TYR A 454 -18.79 3.67 5.36
C TYR A 454 -19.89 4.65 4.92
N ALA A 455 -21.00 4.74 5.65
CA ALA A 455 -22.07 5.74 5.42
C ALA A 455 -21.83 6.96 6.30
N ASP A 456 -21.99 8.15 5.74
CA ASP A 456 -21.96 9.40 6.48
C ASP A 456 -23.19 9.51 7.40
N ARG A 457 -23.04 10.21 8.53
CA ARG A 457 -24.12 10.35 9.52
C ARG A 457 -25.02 11.55 9.26
N GLU A 458 -24.44 12.60 8.70
CA GLU A 458 -25.04 13.92 8.56
C GLU A 458 -25.62 14.08 7.15
N VAL A 459 -24.97 13.50 6.14
CA VAL A 459 -25.38 13.62 4.75
C VAL A 459 -25.90 12.29 4.23
N LYS A 460 -27.22 12.17 4.10
CA LYS A 460 -27.88 10.98 3.56
C LYS A 460 -27.43 10.71 2.12
N GLY A 461 -27.08 9.46 1.84
CA GLY A 461 -26.65 9.02 0.50
C GLY A 461 -25.16 9.25 0.21
N LEU A 462 -24.41 9.85 1.15
CA LEU A 462 -22.95 9.96 1.09
C LEU A 462 -22.31 8.73 1.74
N TYR A 463 -21.32 8.20 1.04
CA TYR A 463 -20.48 7.06 1.51
C TYR A 463 -19.01 7.38 1.34
N MET A 464 -18.17 6.71 2.11
CA MET A 464 -16.71 6.82 2.06
C MET A 464 -16.06 5.46 1.98
N ALA A 465 -14.98 5.33 1.22
CA ALA A 465 -14.14 4.15 1.13
C ALA A 465 -12.67 4.56 1.02
N GLY A 466 -11.78 3.59 1.19
CA GLY A 466 -10.34 3.80 1.06
C GLY A 466 -9.60 3.60 2.39
N GLN A 467 -8.31 3.74 2.30
CA GLN A 467 -7.41 3.55 3.44
C GLN A 467 -7.61 4.57 4.58
N TRP A 468 -8.28 5.71 4.31
CA TRP A 468 -8.60 6.74 5.30
C TRP A 468 -9.81 6.38 6.17
N VAL A 469 -10.62 5.43 5.72
CA VAL A 469 -11.80 4.93 6.47
C VAL A 469 -11.43 3.79 7.39
N GLU A 470 -10.43 3.01 7.00
CA GLU A 470 -9.96 1.83 7.74
C GLU A 470 -8.92 2.20 8.81
N ALA A 471 -8.64 1.28 9.72
CA ALA A 471 -7.66 1.49 10.79
C ALA A 471 -6.21 1.57 10.30
N TRP A 472 -5.92 0.92 9.17
CA TRP A 472 -4.60 0.91 8.53
C TRP A 472 -4.71 1.02 7.02
N GLY A 473 -3.60 1.44 6.38
CA GLY A 473 -3.51 1.55 4.93
C GLY A 473 -3.21 0.22 4.23
N GLY A 474 -2.97 0.33 2.91
CA GLY A 474 -2.55 -0.76 2.05
C GLY A 474 -3.60 -1.16 1.02
N ILE A 475 -3.13 -1.84 -0.02
CA ILE A 475 -3.91 -2.15 -1.23
C ILE A 475 -5.11 -3.05 -0.91
N THR A 476 -4.89 -4.12 -0.15
CA THR A 476 -5.94 -5.06 0.24
C THR A 476 -6.99 -4.40 1.12
N THR A 477 -6.58 -3.54 2.04
CA THR A 477 -7.48 -2.76 2.89
C THR A 477 -8.32 -1.80 2.07
N ALA A 478 -7.71 -1.10 1.11
CA ALA A 478 -8.42 -0.20 0.20
C ALA A 478 -9.48 -0.95 -0.63
N ALA A 479 -9.13 -2.10 -1.20
CA ALA A 479 -10.07 -2.93 -1.96
C ALA A 479 -11.24 -3.43 -1.08
N ARG A 480 -10.94 -3.97 0.11
CA ARG A 480 -11.96 -4.41 1.06
C ARG A 480 -12.90 -3.27 1.47
N SER A 481 -12.38 -2.07 1.69
CA SER A 481 -13.19 -0.92 2.07
C SER A 481 -14.20 -0.54 0.99
N GLY A 482 -13.79 -0.56 -0.29
CA GLY A 482 -14.68 -0.33 -1.42
C GLY A 482 -15.84 -1.34 -1.45
N ARG A 483 -15.54 -2.62 -1.25
CA ARG A 483 -16.55 -3.69 -1.16
C ARG A 483 -17.52 -3.46 0.01
N LYS A 484 -17.00 -3.17 1.20
CA LYS A 484 -17.82 -2.95 2.40
C LYS A 484 -18.69 -1.69 2.31
N ALA A 485 -18.20 -0.65 1.64
CA ALA A 485 -19.00 0.56 1.40
C ALA A 485 -20.26 0.23 0.56
N ILE A 486 -20.12 -0.60 -0.48
CA ILE A 486 -21.29 -1.03 -1.28
C ILE A 486 -22.18 -2.02 -0.51
N GLN A 487 -21.62 -2.89 0.34
CA GLN A 487 -22.42 -3.71 1.25
C GLN A 487 -23.29 -2.84 2.18
N ALA A 488 -22.68 -1.79 2.75
CA ALA A 488 -23.42 -0.84 3.59
C ALA A 488 -24.49 -0.09 2.79
N MET A 489 -24.19 0.30 1.56
CA MET A 489 -25.18 0.94 0.64
C MET A 489 -26.35 0.01 0.33
N CYS A 490 -26.09 -1.24 -0.05
CA CYS A 490 -27.12 -2.24 -0.28
C CYS A 490 -28.02 -2.46 0.94
N LYS A 491 -27.39 -2.54 2.12
CA LYS A 491 -28.14 -2.68 3.39
C LYS A 491 -29.06 -1.49 3.65
N ASN A 492 -28.57 -0.26 3.43
CA ASN A 492 -29.35 0.96 3.63
C ASN A 492 -30.50 1.09 2.61
N ASP A 493 -30.32 0.55 1.40
CA ASP A 493 -31.31 0.54 0.33
C ASP A 493 -32.23 -0.71 0.39
N GLY A 494 -32.11 -1.57 1.42
CA GLY A 494 -32.91 -2.80 1.56
C GLY A 494 -32.59 -3.87 0.51
N LYS A 495 -31.46 -3.76 -0.18
CA LYS A 495 -31.02 -4.69 -1.23
C LYS A 495 -30.16 -5.83 -0.68
N ARG A 496 -30.31 -7.01 -1.27
CA ARG A 496 -29.40 -8.11 -1.05
C ARG A 496 -28.11 -7.87 -1.83
N PHE A 497 -26.97 -7.81 -1.11
CA PHE A 497 -25.66 -7.72 -1.75
C PHE A 497 -25.30 -9.01 -2.51
N SER A 498 -24.81 -8.89 -3.73
CA SER A 498 -24.42 -10.01 -4.60
C SER A 498 -23.05 -9.78 -5.23
N THR A 499 -22.40 -10.85 -5.63
CA THR A 499 -21.09 -10.83 -6.29
C THR A 499 -21.03 -11.81 -7.44
N THR A 500 -20.20 -11.53 -8.44
CA THR A 500 -19.90 -12.43 -9.57
C THR A 500 -18.39 -12.46 -9.79
N ARG A 501 -17.83 -13.65 -10.11
CA ARG A 501 -16.43 -13.78 -10.50
C ARG A 501 -16.21 -13.28 -11.92
N ALA A 502 -14.97 -12.85 -12.23
CA ALA A 502 -14.58 -12.44 -13.57
C ALA A 502 -14.30 -13.62 -14.49
#